data_bf09b5ebac05ffcb63514b29a56ffdad
#
_entry.id   bf09b5ebac05ffcb63514b29a56ffdad
#
_cell.length_a   1.000
_cell.length_b   1.000
_cell.length_c   1.000
_cell.angle_alpha   90.00
_cell.angle_beta   90.00
_cell.angle_gamma   90.00
#
_symmetry.space_group_name_H-M   'P 1'
#
loop_
_entity.id
_entity.type
_entity.pdbx_description
1 polymer ?
#
loop_
_entity_poly.entity_id
_entity_poly.type
_entity_poly.pdbx_seq_one_letter_code
_entity_poly.pdbx_strand_id
1 'polypeptide(L)'
;MRATSRRHAVRSEASLRFEKGLSPTVALTALREALTILTGDKDISDSSYVDCYPNPIELSEPIAISIDSVRHYLNKSDLRASDIVSKLELLGFITKNENNDILVTPPHERNDIHIVEDVYEEIGRVLDYNTITPTLPQRDASIPNRNDQWEFGYAVRDVFARTGNYETLSYSFVDKNAAGQVSSISEGVSSLEPIIDPSLVAIKNPAAPEMAYMRTSLLPSITSHVI
;
A
#
# COMPACT_ATOMS: atom_id res chain seq x y z
N MET A 1 11.27 2.70 15.31
CA MET A 1 9.86 2.87 15.75
C MET A 1 8.95 1.75 15.23
N ARG A 2 8.84 1.47 13.93
CA ARG A 2 7.96 0.40 13.37
C ARG A 2 8.17 -0.98 14.01
N ALA A 3 9.40 -1.47 14.08
CA ALA A 3 9.71 -2.77 14.69
C ALA A 3 9.37 -2.82 16.19
N THR A 4 9.60 -1.73 16.90
CA THR A 4 9.30 -1.61 18.35
C THR A 4 7.80 -1.60 18.59
N SER A 5 7.05 -0.78 17.84
CA SER A 5 5.59 -0.69 17.92
C SER A 5 4.93 -2.06 17.66
N ARG A 6 5.40 -2.80 16.65
CA ARG A 6 4.92 -4.16 16.35
C ARG A 6 5.23 -5.15 17.46
N ARG A 7 6.49 -5.13 17.96
CA ARG A 7 6.93 -6.06 19.02
C ARG A 7 6.16 -5.90 20.32
N HIS A 8 5.86 -4.67 20.69
CA HIS A 8 5.15 -4.35 21.92
C HIS A 8 3.63 -4.19 21.74
N ALA A 9 3.12 -4.37 20.52
CA ALA A 9 1.71 -4.18 20.16
C ALA A 9 1.14 -2.81 20.58
N VAL A 10 2.00 -1.77 20.63
CA VAL A 10 1.62 -0.39 20.98
C VAL A 10 1.37 0.39 19.70
N ARG A 11 0.10 0.59 19.37
CA ARG A 11 -0.33 1.45 18.27
C ARG A 11 -1.05 2.67 18.84
N SER A 12 -0.41 3.83 18.69
CA SER A 12 -0.96 5.14 19.04
C SER A 12 -0.79 6.07 17.84
N GLU A 13 -1.50 7.20 17.82
CA GLU A 13 -1.32 8.24 16.79
C GLU A 13 0.14 8.71 16.72
N ALA A 14 0.80 8.87 17.87
CA ALA A 14 2.21 9.22 17.93
C ALA A 14 3.09 8.14 17.26
N SER A 15 2.86 6.85 17.60
CA SER A 15 3.65 5.75 17.00
C SER A 15 3.49 5.66 15.49
N LEU A 16 2.28 5.90 14.95
CA LEU A 16 2.01 5.92 13.52
C LEU A 16 2.75 7.05 12.80
N ARG A 17 2.80 8.24 13.41
CA ARG A 17 3.53 9.38 12.84
C ARG A 17 5.03 9.18 12.91
N PHE A 18 5.57 8.75 14.04
CA PHE A 18 6.99 8.44 14.19
C PHE A 18 7.45 7.26 13.32
N GLU A 19 6.56 6.33 12.99
CA GLU A 19 6.85 5.22 12.08
C GLU A 19 7.14 5.70 10.66
N LYS A 20 6.47 6.76 10.23
CA LYS A 20 6.65 7.39 8.90
C LYS A 20 7.82 8.36 8.85
N GLY A 21 8.38 8.72 9.99
CA GLY A 21 9.42 9.74 10.11
C GLY A 21 8.82 11.16 10.25
N LEU A 22 9.37 11.91 11.18
CA LEU A 22 9.06 13.34 11.35
C LEU A 22 10.34 14.13 11.21
N SER A 23 10.28 15.24 10.48
CA SER A 23 11.40 16.16 10.42
C SER A 23 11.59 16.85 11.79
N PRO A 24 12.81 16.91 12.33
CA PRO A 24 13.07 17.65 13.56
C PRO A 24 12.75 19.14 13.42
N THR A 25 12.75 19.70 12.22
CA THR A 25 12.42 21.11 11.96
C THR A 25 10.98 21.47 12.32
N VAL A 26 10.07 20.49 12.24
CA VAL A 26 8.65 20.68 12.58
C VAL A 26 8.43 20.93 14.08
N ALA A 27 9.38 20.50 14.94
CA ALA A 27 9.24 20.60 16.39
C ALA A 27 9.06 22.06 16.86
N LEU A 28 9.84 22.99 16.30
CA LEU A 28 9.74 24.41 16.67
C LEU A 28 8.42 25.04 16.20
N THR A 29 7.99 24.71 14.99
CA THR A 29 6.70 25.18 14.46
C THR A 29 5.53 24.66 15.29
N ALA A 30 5.55 23.36 15.61
CA ALA A 30 4.53 22.74 16.45
C ALA A 30 4.51 23.33 17.88
N LEU A 31 5.69 23.64 18.45
CA LEU A 31 5.78 24.30 19.74
C LEU A 31 5.15 25.70 19.70
N ARG A 32 5.45 26.50 18.69
CA ARG A 32 4.87 27.84 18.53
C ARG A 32 3.34 27.78 18.39
N GLU A 33 2.85 26.87 17.58
CA GLU A 33 1.41 26.68 17.40
C GLU A 33 0.73 26.23 18.69
N ALA A 34 1.31 25.28 19.43
CA ALA A 34 0.82 24.84 20.72
C ALA A 34 0.78 25.99 21.74
N LEU A 35 1.81 26.82 21.78
CA LEU A 35 1.84 28.01 22.65
C LEU A 35 0.74 29.02 22.26
N THR A 36 0.55 29.29 20.99
CA THR A 36 -0.52 30.18 20.50
C THR A 36 -1.91 29.69 20.94
N ILE A 37 -2.17 28.39 20.78
CA ILE A 37 -3.43 27.79 21.24
C ILE A 37 -3.62 27.90 22.76
N LEU A 38 -2.57 27.67 23.53
CA LEU A 38 -2.63 27.70 24.99
C LEU A 38 -2.78 29.13 25.55
N THR A 39 -2.17 30.10 24.90
CA THR A 39 -2.17 31.50 25.37
C THR A 39 -3.30 32.33 24.80
N GLY A 40 -4.03 31.83 23.78
CA GLY A 40 -5.11 32.53 23.11
C GLY A 40 -4.63 33.82 22.43
N ASP A 41 -3.59 33.74 21.59
CA ASP A 41 -2.97 34.86 20.88
C ASP A 41 -2.38 35.97 21.77
N LYS A 42 -2.18 35.71 23.04
CA LYS A 42 -1.43 36.65 23.89
C LYS A 42 0.05 36.62 23.48
N ASP A 43 0.64 37.82 23.48
CA ASP A 43 2.04 38.01 23.13
C ASP A 43 2.95 37.13 24.02
N ILE A 44 3.73 36.25 23.38
CA ILE A 44 4.63 35.31 24.05
C ILE A 44 6.05 35.91 24.18
N SER A 45 6.13 37.25 24.13
CA SER A 45 7.41 37.99 24.12
C SER A 45 8.34 37.68 25.30
N ASP A 46 7.80 37.25 26.44
CA ASP A 46 8.56 36.95 27.66
C ASP A 46 8.91 35.47 27.84
N SER A 47 8.66 34.62 26.84
CA SER A 47 9.03 33.21 26.92
C SER A 47 10.42 32.94 26.35
N SER A 48 11.25 32.19 27.09
CA SER A 48 12.52 31.67 26.60
C SER A 48 12.41 30.16 26.34
N TYR A 49 13.05 29.67 25.30
CA TYR A 49 13.17 28.24 25.05
C TYR A 49 14.64 27.87 24.85
N VAL A 50 14.96 26.62 25.11
CA VAL A 50 16.28 26.05 24.87
C VAL A 50 16.16 25.07 23.70
N ASP A 51 16.94 25.32 22.66
CA ASP A 51 17.08 24.41 21.51
C ASP A 51 18.45 23.74 21.61
N CYS A 52 18.45 22.43 21.88
CA CYS A 52 19.66 21.63 21.99
C CYS A 52 19.62 20.51 20.95
N TYR A 53 19.91 20.82 19.71
CA TYR A 53 20.07 19.84 18.66
C TYR A 53 21.57 19.59 18.44
N PRO A 54 22.11 18.38 18.75
CA PRO A 54 23.55 18.15 18.76
C PRO A 54 24.20 18.15 17.37
N ASN A 55 23.43 17.88 16.32
CA ASN A 55 23.91 17.87 14.95
C ASN A 55 23.16 18.91 14.13
N PRO A 56 23.84 19.63 13.21
CA PRO A 56 23.13 20.49 12.26
C PRO A 56 22.09 19.70 11.48
N ILE A 57 20.92 20.30 11.28
CA ILE A 57 19.89 19.70 10.42
C ILE A 57 20.38 19.84 8.98
N GLU A 58 20.57 18.70 8.32
CA GLU A 58 20.92 18.69 6.90
C GLU A 58 19.72 19.16 6.09
N LEU A 59 19.93 20.14 5.25
CA LEU A 59 18.93 20.63 4.31
C LEU A 59 18.77 19.61 3.18
N SER A 60 17.57 19.47 2.67
CA SER A 60 17.33 18.64 1.49
C SER A 60 18.15 19.11 0.31
N GLU A 61 18.86 18.22 -0.35
CA GLU A 61 19.61 18.55 -1.57
C GLU A 61 18.64 18.83 -2.73
N PRO A 62 18.98 19.76 -3.63
CA PRO A 62 18.19 20.03 -4.80
C PRO A 62 18.14 18.82 -5.74
N ILE A 63 16.96 18.49 -6.23
CA ILE A 63 16.71 17.44 -7.21
C ILE A 63 16.55 18.10 -8.58
N ALA A 64 17.37 17.71 -9.56
CA ALA A 64 17.24 18.21 -10.93
C ALA A 64 16.19 17.38 -11.70
N ILE A 65 15.16 18.05 -12.23
CA ILE A 65 14.14 17.44 -13.08
C ILE A 65 14.17 18.05 -14.47
N SER A 66 14.12 17.21 -15.51
CA SER A 66 13.96 17.66 -16.88
C SER A 66 12.48 17.85 -17.21
N ILE A 67 12.13 18.96 -17.85
CA ILE A 67 10.75 19.26 -18.27
C ILE A 67 10.23 18.16 -19.23
N ASP A 68 11.06 17.68 -20.13
CA ASP A 68 10.68 16.65 -21.08
C ASP A 68 10.45 15.30 -20.39
N SER A 69 11.22 14.98 -19.35
CA SER A 69 11.00 13.79 -18.54
C SER A 69 9.70 13.86 -17.77
N VAL A 70 9.34 15.01 -17.19
CA VAL A 70 8.04 15.22 -16.53
C VAL A 70 6.89 15.02 -17.51
N ARG A 71 6.99 15.62 -18.71
CA ARG A 71 5.98 15.46 -19.78
C ARG A 71 5.80 14.00 -20.18
N HIS A 72 6.91 13.30 -20.36
CA HIS A 72 6.90 11.89 -20.72
C HIS A 72 6.30 11.02 -19.61
N TYR A 73 6.76 11.20 -18.38
CA TYR A 73 6.31 10.41 -17.22
C TYR A 73 4.80 10.60 -16.93
N LEU A 74 4.33 11.83 -17.00
CA LEU A 74 2.92 12.17 -16.78
C LEU A 74 2.06 12.08 -18.03
N ASN A 75 2.63 11.69 -19.19
CA ASN A 75 1.94 11.68 -20.49
C ASN A 75 1.20 13.00 -20.81
N LYS A 76 1.83 14.13 -20.50
CA LYS A 76 1.29 15.49 -20.72
C LYS A 76 2.28 16.34 -21.50
N SER A 77 2.24 16.22 -22.84
CA SER A 77 3.14 16.94 -23.74
C SER A 77 2.90 18.47 -23.75
N ASP A 78 1.71 18.92 -23.36
CA ASP A 78 1.30 20.32 -23.31
C ASP A 78 1.74 21.05 -22.03
N LEU A 79 2.32 20.34 -21.05
CA LEU A 79 2.71 20.89 -19.76
C LEU A 79 3.87 21.90 -19.93
N ARG A 80 3.68 23.12 -19.45
CA ARG A 80 4.69 24.19 -19.52
C ARG A 80 5.55 24.20 -18.27
N ALA A 81 6.80 24.64 -18.39
CA ALA A 81 7.71 24.82 -17.26
C ALA A 81 7.11 25.72 -16.18
N SER A 82 6.43 26.81 -16.59
CA SER A 82 5.75 27.74 -15.67
C SER A 82 4.68 27.05 -14.81
N ASP A 83 3.98 26.09 -15.39
CA ASP A 83 2.90 25.36 -14.68
C ASP A 83 3.52 24.41 -13.66
N ILE A 84 4.63 23.73 -14.00
CA ILE A 84 5.39 22.88 -13.08
C ILE A 84 5.90 23.70 -11.89
N VAL A 85 6.60 24.82 -12.17
CA VAL A 85 7.15 25.70 -11.15
C VAL A 85 6.06 26.21 -10.21
N SER A 86 4.96 26.78 -10.77
CA SER A 86 3.89 27.33 -9.95
C SER A 86 3.22 26.28 -9.04
N LYS A 87 3.10 25.03 -9.50
CA LYS A 87 2.54 23.94 -8.70
C LYS A 87 3.47 23.52 -7.57
N LEU A 88 4.77 23.41 -7.84
CA LEU A 88 5.75 23.07 -6.83
C LEU A 88 5.89 24.16 -5.77
N GLU A 89 5.90 25.43 -6.18
CA GLU A 89 5.96 26.57 -5.26
C GLU A 89 4.74 26.65 -4.33
N LEU A 90 3.55 26.33 -4.83
CA LEU A 90 2.34 26.22 -4.00
C LEU A 90 2.46 25.15 -2.89
N LEU A 91 3.28 24.12 -3.12
CA LEU A 91 3.56 23.09 -2.13
C LEU A 91 4.75 23.43 -1.23
N GLY A 92 5.33 24.62 -1.36
CA GLY A 92 6.45 25.07 -0.56
C GLY A 92 7.83 24.62 -1.06
N PHE A 93 7.93 24.04 -2.27
CA PHE A 93 9.22 23.73 -2.88
C PHE A 93 9.92 25.02 -3.35
N ILE A 94 11.23 25.05 -3.22
CA ILE A 94 12.02 26.13 -3.82
C ILE A 94 12.48 25.66 -5.20
N THR A 95 12.21 26.45 -6.22
CA THR A 95 12.56 26.12 -7.61
C THR A 95 13.58 27.08 -8.19
N LYS A 96 14.49 26.56 -9.02
CA LYS A 96 15.42 27.36 -9.83
C LYS A 96 15.47 26.81 -11.25
N ASN A 97 15.24 27.66 -12.23
CA ASN A 97 15.33 27.26 -13.64
C ASN A 97 16.78 27.26 -14.09
N GLU A 98 17.26 26.15 -14.62
CA GLU A 98 18.58 26.00 -15.22
C GLU A 98 18.45 25.41 -16.63
N ASN A 99 18.44 26.28 -17.64
CA ASN A 99 18.27 25.91 -19.06
C ASN A 99 16.97 25.12 -19.32
N ASN A 100 17.06 23.80 -19.57
CA ASN A 100 15.91 22.91 -19.80
C ASN A 100 15.54 22.09 -18.54
N ASP A 101 16.24 22.29 -17.45
CA ASP A 101 16.03 21.61 -16.19
C ASP A 101 15.51 22.58 -15.11
N ILE A 102 14.84 22.04 -14.13
CA ILE A 102 14.39 22.74 -12.94
C ILE A 102 15.05 22.08 -11.75
N LEU A 103 15.85 22.84 -10.99
CA LEU A 103 16.31 22.40 -9.68
C LEU A 103 15.20 22.61 -8.66
N VAL A 104 14.81 21.56 -8.00
CA VAL A 104 13.69 21.52 -7.04
C VAL A 104 14.25 21.15 -5.68
N THR A 105 14.11 22.05 -4.70
CA THR A 105 14.49 21.78 -3.31
C THR A 105 13.23 21.54 -2.50
N PRO A 106 13.04 20.31 -1.94
CA PRO A 106 11.89 20.01 -1.09
C PRO A 106 11.88 20.84 0.19
N PRO A 107 10.70 21.17 0.74
CA PRO A 107 10.61 21.76 2.07
C PRO A 107 11.14 20.79 3.13
N HIS A 108 11.67 21.33 4.23
CA HIS A 108 12.31 20.55 5.29
C HIS A 108 11.40 19.53 5.99
N GLU A 109 10.11 19.72 5.87
CA GLU A 109 9.09 18.81 6.43
C GLU A 109 8.91 17.55 5.59
N ARG A 110 9.31 17.59 4.32
CA ARG A 110 9.11 16.49 3.36
C ARG A 110 10.29 15.54 3.37
N ASN A 111 10.28 14.62 4.35
CA ASN A 111 11.28 13.57 4.48
C ASN A 111 11.07 12.39 3.52
N ASP A 112 10.14 12.49 2.63
CA ASP A 112 9.72 11.47 1.68
C ASP A 112 10.20 11.76 0.24
N ILE A 113 10.69 12.97 -0.03
CA ILE A 113 11.12 13.40 -1.36
C ILE A 113 12.64 13.26 -1.48
N HIS A 114 13.10 12.26 -2.25
CA HIS A 114 14.52 11.94 -2.40
C HIS A 114 14.96 11.76 -3.86
N ILE A 115 14.06 11.36 -4.73
CA ILE A 115 14.34 11.06 -6.13
C ILE A 115 13.43 11.85 -7.06
N VAL A 116 13.75 11.86 -8.34
CA VAL A 116 13.00 12.62 -9.35
C VAL A 116 11.55 12.16 -9.47
N GLU A 117 11.30 10.88 -9.29
CA GLU A 117 9.95 10.29 -9.34
C GLU A 117 9.05 10.80 -8.22
N ASP A 118 9.59 11.06 -7.03
CA ASP A 118 8.84 11.65 -5.92
C ASP A 118 8.36 13.06 -6.30
N VAL A 119 9.19 13.83 -7.02
CA VAL A 119 8.80 15.16 -7.52
C VAL A 119 7.74 15.04 -8.62
N TYR A 120 7.83 14.03 -9.50
CA TYR A 120 6.82 13.78 -10.53
C TYR A 120 5.46 13.40 -9.92
N GLU A 121 5.47 12.64 -8.83
CA GLU A 121 4.25 12.31 -8.08
C GLU A 121 3.57 13.59 -7.57
N GLU A 122 4.32 14.50 -6.96
CA GLU A 122 3.79 15.76 -6.44
C GLU A 122 3.18 16.63 -7.55
N ILE A 123 3.87 16.74 -8.69
CA ILE A 123 3.34 17.46 -9.85
C ILE A 123 2.05 16.80 -10.35
N GLY A 124 2.05 15.49 -10.53
CA GLY A 124 0.88 14.73 -10.99
C GLY A 124 -0.32 14.85 -10.05
N ARG A 125 -0.09 14.80 -8.74
CA ARG A 125 -1.10 14.94 -7.70
C ARG A 125 -1.80 16.30 -7.75
N VAL A 126 -1.03 17.37 -7.92
CA VAL A 126 -1.58 18.75 -7.97
C VAL A 126 -2.22 19.07 -9.32
N LEU A 127 -1.77 18.41 -10.39
CA LEU A 127 -2.40 18.53 -11.72
C LEU A 127 -3.75 17.81 -11.81
N ASP A 128 -4.09 16.97 -10.88
CA ASP A 128 -5.18 15.99 -10.88
C ASP A 128 -4.95 14.85 -11.89
N TYR A 129 -4.76 13.64 -11.39
CA TYR A 129 -4.56 12.42 -12.18
C TYR A 129 -5.68 12.15 -13.19
N ASN A 130 -6.91 12.62 -12.91
CA ASN A 130 -8.04 12.49 -13.84
C ASN A 130 -7.85 13.30 -15.14
N THR A 131 -6.93 14.25 -15.15
CA THR A 131 -6.59 15.04 -16.36
C THR A 131 -5.54 14.36 -17.23
N ILE A 132 -4.94 13.27 -16.77
CA ILE A 132 -3.92 12.51 -17.48
C ILE A 132 -4.62 11.49 -18.39
N THR A 133 -4.38 11.60 -19.70
CA THR A 133 -4.95 10.65 -20.65
C THR A 133 -4.20 9.32 -20.58
N PRO A 134 -4.87 8.21 -20.25
CA PRO A 134 -4.22 6.92 -20.24
C PRO A 134 -3.86 6.48 -21.68
N THR A 135 -2.66 5.93 -21.84
CA THR A 135 -2.22 5.36 -23.11
C THR A 135 -1.99 3.85 -22.94
N LEU A 136 -2.37 3.10 -23.98
CA LEU A 136 -2.08 1.68 -23.99
C LEU A 136 -0.57 1.48 -24.27
N PRO A 137 0.10 0.55 -23.57
CA PRO A 137 1.47 0.22 -23.87
C PRO A 137 1.55 -0.40 -25.28
N GLN A 138 2.59 -0.02 -26.02
CA GLN A 138 2.88 -0.67 -27.29
C GLN A 138 3.26 -2.14 -27.03
N ARG A 139 2.60 -3.05 -27.76
CA ARG A 139 2.88 -4.48 -27.69
C ARG A 139 3.05 -5.00 -29.11
N ASP A 140 3.98 -5.90 -29.29
CA ASP A 140 4.08 -6.64 -30.54
C ASP A 140 2.80 -7.45 -30.74
N ALA A 141 2.21 -7.33 -31.91
CA ALA A 141 1.02 -8.09 -32.31
C ALA A 141 1.35 -9.55 -32.65
N SER A 142 2.36 -10.14 -32.02
CA SER A 142 2.70 -11.54 -32.14
C SER A 142 1.59 -12.41 -31.51
N ILE A 143 1.25 -13.50 -32.22
CA ILE A 143 0.32 -14.49 -31.68
C ILE A 143 0.98 -15.10 -30.44
N PRO A 144 0.36 -15.00 -29.25
CA PRO A 144 0.94 -15.58 -28.05
C PRO A 144 1.01 -17.11 -28.18
N ASN A 145 2.04 -17.71 -27.61
CA ASN A 145 2.14 -19.14 -27.54
C ASN A 145 0.91 -19.73 -26.82
N ARG A 146 0.39 -20.79 -27.38
CA ARG A 146 -0.72 -21.53 -26.78
C ARG A 146 -0.31 -22.06 -25.41
N ASN A 147 -1.15 -21.85 -24.41
CA ASN A 147 -0.97 -22.43 -23.09
C ASN A 147 -1.87 -23.67 -22.96
N ASP A 148 -1.33 -24.85 -23.31
CA ASP A 148 -2.08 -26.09 -23.34
C ASP A 148 -2.68 -26.48 -21.97
N GLN A 149 -2.01 -26.16 -20.87
CA GLN A 149 -2.54 -26.41 -19.52
C GLN A 149 -3.78 -25.56 -19.22
N TRP A 150 -3.77 -24.32 -19.66
CA TRP A 150 -4.89 -23.39 -19.47
C TRP A 150 -6.09 -23.83 -20.33
N GLU A 151 -5.86 -24.18 -21.58
CA GLU A 151 -6.91 -24.67 -22.48
C GLU A 151 -7.49 -26.01 -22.03
N PHE A 152 -6.65 -26.91 -21.51
CA PHE A 152 -7.11 -28.17 -20.94
C PHE A 152 -8.05 -27.89 -19.75
N GLY A 153 -7.70 -26.94 -18.85
CA GLY A 153 -8.57 -26.52 -17.77
C GLY A 153 -9.95 -26.03 -18.24
N TYR A 154 -10.00 -25.26 -19.33
CA TYR A 154 -11.25 -24.81 -19.94
C TYR A 154 -12.05 -25.97 -20.55
N ALA A 155 -11.39 -26.88 -21.25
CA ALA A 155 -12.06 -28.05 -21.83
C ALA A 155 -12.70 -28.92 -20.74
N VAL A 156 -12.03 -29.11 -19.60
CA VAL A 156 -12.57 -29.86 -18.45
C VAL A 156 -13.82 -29.17 -17.89
N ARG A 157 -13.74 -27.83 -17.67
CA ARG A 157 -14.88 -27.04 -17.21
C ARG A 157 -16.09 -27.13 -18.15
N ASP A 158 -15.85 -27.04 -19.45
CA ASP A 158 -16.90 -27.13 -20.47
C ASP A 158 -17.60 -28.50 -20.44
N VAL A 159 -16.85 -29.59 -20.28
CA VAL A 159 -17.45 -30.94 -20.13
C VAL A 159 -18.33 -31.02 -18.88
N PHE A 160 -17.87 -30.54 -17.73
CA PHE A 160 -18.63 -30.56 -16.51
C PHE A 160 -19.90 -29.68 -16.62
N ALA A 161 -19.79 -28.49 -17.18
CA ALA A 161 -20.92 -27.60 -17.39
C ALA A 161 -22.00 -28.26 -18.30
N ARG A 162 -21.58 -28.89 -19.40
CA ARG A 162 -22.53 -29.61 -20.31
C ARG A 162 -23.20 -30.84 -19.70
N THR A 163 -22.58 -31.42 -18.67
CA THR A 163 -23.16 -32.56 -17.92
C THR A 163 -24.02 -32.10 -16.73
N GLY A 164 -24.31 -30.80 -16.60
CA GLY A 164 -25.22 -30.26 -15.59
C GLY A 164 -24.58 -29.98 -14.22
N ASN A 165 -23.26 -29.88 -14.19
CA ASN A 165 -22.56 -29.52 -12.95
C ASN A 165 -22.35 -28.00 -12.86
N TYR A 166 -22.26 -27.50 -11.64
CA TYR A 166 -21.95 -26.11 -11.32
C TYR A 166 -20.54 -26.01 -10.82
N GLU A 167 -19.77 -25.02 -11.31
CA GLU A 167 -18.47 -24.68 -10.78
C GLU A 167 -18.65 -23.80 -9.53
N THR A 168 -17.97 -24.16 -8.45
CA THR A 168 -17.97 -23.39 -7.20
C THR A 168 -16.55 -22.96 -6.84
N LEU A 169 -16.42 -21.75 -6.33
CA LEU A 169 -15.19 -21.23 -5.74
C LEU A 169 -15.36 -21.14 -4.24
N SER A 170 -14.44 -21.74 -3.51
CA SER A 170 -14.44 -21.74 -2.05
C SER A 170 -13.06 -21.42 -1.49
N TYR A 171 -13.01 -20.88 -0.28
CA TYR A 171 -11.76 -20.67 0.42
C TYR A 171 -11.04 -21.98 0.69
N SER A 172 -9.71 -21.92 0.73
CA SER A 172 -8.87 -23.06 1.12
C SER A 172 -8.82 -23.28 2.64
N PHE A 173 -9.57 -22.49 3.38
CA PHE A 173 -9.63 -22.51 4.84
C PHE A 173 -10.94 -23.13 5.30
N VAL A 174 -10.88 -23.88 6.39
CA VAL A 174 -12.02 -24.55 7.00
C VAL A 174 -11.96 -24.44 8.53
N ASP A 175 -13.09 -24.61 9.18
CA ASP A 175 -13.12 -24.78 10.63
C ASP A 175 -12.64 -26.17 11.06
N LYS A 176 -12.32 -26.32 12.33
CA LYS A 176 -11.82 -27.54 12.93
C LYS A 176 -12.79 -28.72 12.79
N ASN A 177 -14.08 -28.47 12.95
CA ASN A 177 -15.10 -29.53 12.93
C ASN A 177 -15.31 -30.04 11.50
N ALA A 178 -15.39 -29.14 10.52
CA ALA A 178 -15.52 -29.49 9.11
C ALA A 178 -14.32 -30.30 8.61
N ALA A 179 -13.12 -29.96 9.04
CA ALA A 179 -11.92 -30.73 8.71
C ALA A 179 -11.92 -32.14 9.33
N GLY A 180 -12.39 -32.27 10.57
CA GLY A 180 -12.50 -33.56 11.27
C GLY A 180 -13.55 -34.52 10.72
N GLN A 181 -14.69 -33.98 10.24
CA GLN A 181 -15.78 -34.79 9.66
C GLN A 181 -15.33 -35.58 8.43
N VAL A 182 -14.44 -35.03 7.62
CA VAL A 182 -13.95 -35.71 6.41
C VAL A 182 -13.03 -36.89 6.76
N SER A 183 -12.20 -36.75 7.77
CA SER A 183 -11.32 -37.83 8.22
C SER A 183 -12.13 -39.04 8.75
N SER A 184 -13.22 -38.79 9.48
CA SER A 184 -14.08 -39.87 9.98
C SER A 184 -14.80 -40.65 8.88
N ILE A 185 -15.20 -40.00 7.78
CA ILE A 185 -15.82 -40.64 6.62
C ILE A 185 -14.81 -41.55 5.89
N SER A 186 -13.57 -41.13 5.73
CA SER A 186 -12.54 -41.89 5.01
C SER A 186 -12.10 -43.15 5.75
N GLU A 187 -12.21 -43.17 7.08
CA GLU A 187 -11.84 -44.33 7.93
C GLU A 187 -12.99 -45.29 8.26
N GLY A 188 -14.20 -45.00 7.78
CA GLY A 188 -15.37 -45.84 8.02
C GLY A 188 -15.81 -45.88 9.50
N VAL A 189 -15.37 -44.91 10.30
CA VAL A 189 -15.69 -44.83 11.74
C VAL A 189 -16.96 -43.98 11.92
N SER A 190 -18.00 -44.57 12.40
CA SER A 190 -19.31 -43.94 12.72
C SER A 190 -19.29 -43.25 14.10
N SER A 191 -18.16 -42.80 14.61
CA SER A 191 -18.11 -42.05 15.87
C SER A 191 -18.45 -40.59 15.66
N LEU A 192 -19.35 -40.05 16.50
CA LEU A 192 -19.80 -38.66 16.50
C LEU A 192 -18.75 -37.68 16.99
N GLU A 193 -17.59 -38.13 17.39
CA GLU A 193 -16.48 -37.25 17.78
C GLU A 193 -15.60 -36.94 16.58
N PRO A 194 -15.33 -35.65 16.32
CA PRO A 194 -14.44 -35.25 15.23
C PRO A 194 -13.03 -35.75 15.50
N ILE A 195 -12.56 -36.71 14.72
CA ILE A 195 -11.16 -37.12 14.73
C ILE A 195 -10.35 -35.97 14.11
N ILE A 196 -9.56 -35.30 14.94
CA ILE A 196 -8.69 -34.24 14.45
C ILE A 196 -7.52 -34.94 13.74
N ASP A 197 -7.47 -34.79 12.43
CA ASP A 197 -6.33 -35.23 11.64
C ASP A 197 -5.08 -34.46 12.12
N PRO A 198 -4.07 -35.15 12.63
CA PRO A 198 -2.83 -34.51 13.10
C PRO A 198 -2.04 -33.82 11.96
N SER A 199 -2.37 -34.11 10.71
CA SER A 199 -1.77 -33.45 9.53
C SER A 199 -2.38 -32.07 9.20
N LEU A 200 -3.46 -31.66 9.91
CA LEU A 200 -4.09 -30.37 9.67
C LEU A 200 -3.16 -29.20 9.99
N VAL A 201 -2.93 -28.37 9.00
CA VAL A 201 -2.13 -27.14 9.14
C VAL A 201 -2.99 -26.02 9.72
N ALA A 202 -2.68 -25.64 10.96
CA ALA A 202 -3.34 -24.52 11.61
C ALA A 202 -2.77 -23.16 11.13
N ILE A 203 -3.66 -22.19 10.91
CA ILE A 203 -3.30 -20.81 10.58
C ILE A 203 -2.97 -20.08 11.88
N LYS A 204 -1.79 -19.47 11.96
CA LYS A 204 -1.33 -18.78 13.17
C LYS A 204 -2.21 -17.58 13.56
N ASN A 205 -2.67 -16.83 12.56
CA ASN A 205 -3.51 -15.64 12.75
C ASN A 205 -4.70 -15.71 11.76
N PRO A 206 -5.70 -16.57 11.98
CA PRO A 206 -6.84 -16.68 11.09
C PRO A 206 -7.68 -15.39 11.09
N ALA A 207 -8.23 -15.03 9.95
CA ALA A 207 -9.09 -13.86 9.82
C ALA A 207 -10.43 -14.05 10.59
N ALA A 208 -10.88 -15.28 10.71
CA ALA A 208 -12.07 -15.68 11.48
C ALA A 208 -11.88 -17.11 12.04
N PRO A 209 -12.56 -17.49 13.13
CA PRO A 209 -12.46 -18.83 13.70
C PRO A 209 -12.78 -19.95 12.71
N GLU A 210 -13.70 -19.69 11.78
CA GLU A 210 -14.13 -20.62 10.74
C GLU A 210 -13.06 -20.86 9.66
N MET A 211 -11.99 -20.06 9.68
CA MET A 211 -10.86 -20.10 8.73
C MET A 211 -9.55 -20.51 9.40
N ALA A 212 -9.64 -21.31 10.46
CA ALA A 212 -8.48 -21.60 11.30
C ALA A 212 -7.55 -22.67 10.76
N TYR A 213 -7.97 -23.48 9.80
CA TYR A 213 -7.19 -24.60 9.27
C TYR A 213 -7.17 -24.63 7.75
N MET A 214 -6.07 -25.14 7.18
CA MET A 214 -6.03 -25.46 5.75
C MET A 214 -6.85 -26.74 5.48
N ARG A 215 -7.70 -26.72 4.44
CA ARG A 215 -8.44 -27.92 4.04
C ARG A 215 -7.50 -28.99 3.46
N THR A 216 -7.74 -30.25 3.79
CA THR A 216 -7.07 -31.41 3.20
C THR A 216 -7.93 -32.06 2.10
N SER A 217 -9.22 -31.71 2.02
CA SER A 217 -10.18 -32.21 1.04
C SER A 217 -11.08 -31.05 0.55
N LEU A 218 -11.67 -31.21 -0.62
CA LEU A 218 -12.70 -30.30 -1.15
C LEU A 218 -14.09 -30.54 -0.55
N LEU A 219 -14.32 -31.71 0.05
CA LEU A 219 -15.65 -32.12 0.55
C LEU A 219 -16.28 -31.12 1.52
N PRO A 220 -15.58 -30.61 2.55
CA PRO A 220 -16.19 -29.63 3.48
C PRO A 220 -16.66 -28.36 2.77
N SER A 221 -15.88 -27.92 1.80
CA SER A 221 -16.19 -26.70 1.05
C SER A 221 -17.36 -26.92 0.06
N ILE A 222 -17.44 -28.09 -0.55
CA ILE A 222 -18.55 -28.42 -1.47
C ILE A 222 -19.87 -28.61 -0.69
N THR A 223 -19.83 -29.32 0.43
CA THR A 223 -21.04 -29.57 1.24
C THR A 223 -21.62 -28.28 1.80
N SER A 224 -20.83 -27.28 2.11
CA SER A 224 -21.31 -25.97 2.57
C SER A 224 -22.08 -25.17 1.49
N HIS A 225 -21.98 -25.57 0.22
CA HIS A 225 -22.70 -24.93 -0.89
C HIS A 225 -24.01 -25.64 -1.25
N VAL A 226 -24.28 -26.81 -0.67
CA VAL A 226 -25.46 -27.64 -0.97
C VAL A 226 -26.62 -27.33 -0.01
N ILE A 227 -26.36 -26.57 1.03
CA ILE A 227 -27.33 -26.11 2.02
C ILE A 227 -27.73 -24.69 1.70
#